data_6725c85c52d124a5c6aae33a7973d37d
#
_entry.id   6725c85c52d124a5c6aae33a7973d37d
#
_cell.length_a   1.000
_cell.length_b   1.000
_cell.length_c   1.000
_cell.angle_alpha   90.00
_cell.angle_beta   90.00
_cell.angle_gamma   90.00
#
_symmetry.space_group_name_H-M   'P 1'
#
loop_
_entity.id
_entity.type
_entity.pdbx_description
1 polymer ?
#
loop_
_entity_poly.entity_id
_entity_poly.type
_entity_poly.pdbx_seq_one_letter_code
_entity_poly.pdbx_strand_id
1 'polypeptide(L)'
;MIRTTLWVLLGVVLAWVLLSVFWAPPHLISTTPYPVDQTPATRNLDYQDIAIPSDDLVLEGWWIPASQPIADLIFVHGAGSNRISQYIGSLDFYRTLNELNISVVTMDIRNHGNSPVTDGTLRMGLAEWPDVVATAQWLDQHHPSDRPRILFGASMGGSTVIHAMRNGLAADAMILLDPLLDVLDSMMKVGQVETGFPPLLFSIAARAAIERYGLPHRETGPLAMAKTLDLPILLIQDWEDPVTRSPFAAELANTNPRVTLARVPAISVDEACLDGKEEWGTHVAAHPCRPEWSRETVSAFIQSVVNQAPNP
;
A
#
# COMPACT_ATOMS: atom_id res chain seq x y z
N MET A 1 30.54 35.72 24.25
CA MET A 1 30.50 34.57 23.31
C MET A 1 29.54 33.48 23.75
N ILE A 2 29.69 32.80 24.89
CA ILE A 2 28.79 31.66 25.30
C ILE A 2 27.30 32.03 25.33
N ARG A 3 26.94 33.19 25.89
CA ARG A 3 25.52 33.64 25.94
C ARG A 3 24.92 33.88 24.54
N THR A 4 25.68 34.47 23.63
CA THR A 4 25.25 34.73 22.24
C THR A 4 25.06 33.42 21.49
N THR A 5 25.99 32.46 21.63
CA THR A 5 25.87 31.13 21.04
C THR A 5 24.63 30.37 21.54
N LEU A 6 24.33 30.48 22.85
CA LEU A 6 23.15 29.86 23.45
C LEU A 6 21.83 30.41 22.87
N TRP A 7 21.73 31.76 22.70
CA TRP A 7 20.54 32.38 22.09
C TRP A 7 20.37 32.00 20.62
N VAL A 8 21.45 31.87 19.86
CA VAL A 8 21.41 31.42 18.47
C VAL A 8 20.91 29.98 18.40
N LEU A 9 21.44 29.08 19.22
CA LEU A 9 20.99 27.67 19.27
C LEU A 9 19.54 27.57 19.66
N LEU A 10 19.07 28.33 20.66
CA LEU A 10 17.68 28.37 21.07
C LEU A 10 16.78 28.86 19.92
N GLY A 11 17.20 29.88 19.20
CA GLY A 11 16.48 30.40 18.03
C GLY A 11 16.35 29.36 16.91
N VAL A 12 17.41 28.62 16.63
CA VAL A 12 17.41 27.55 15.62
C VAL A 12 16.46 26.41 16.02
N VAL A 13 16.53 25.97 17.28
CA VAL A 13 15.62 24.92 17.79
C VAL A 13 14.17 25.37 17.73
N LEU A 14 13.89 26.61 18.14
CA LEU A 14 12.53 27.16 18.08
C LEU A 14 12.02 27.24 16.64
N ALA A 15 12.84 27.73 15.71
CA ALA A 15 12.50 27.78 14.29
C ALA A 15 12.21 26.40 13.73
N TRP A 16 13.04 25.40 14.05
CA TRP A 16 12.81 24.02 13.65
C TRP A 16 11.51 23.45 14.21
N VAL A 17 11.19 23.69 15.49
CA VAL A 17 9.94 23.24 16.10
C VAL A 17 8.74 23.92 15.42
N LEU A 18 8.79 25.23 15.17
CA LEU A 18 7.71 25.95 14.48
C LEU A 18 7.51 25.42 13.05
N LEU A 19 8.60 25.20 12.29
CA LEU A 19 8.50 24.60 10.96
C LEU A 19 7.91 23.20 11.04
N SER A 20 8.35 22.37 11.98
CA SER A 20 7.85 21.00 12.16
C SER A 20 6.37 20.95 12.54
N VAL A 21 5.85 21.91 13.32
CA VAL A 21 4.45 21.90 13.76
C VAL A 21 3.50 22.55 12.74
N PHE A 22 3.92 23.61 12.07
CA PHE A 22 3.01 24.41 11.27
C PHE A 22 3.20 24.25 9.76
N TRP A 23 4.42 24.06 9.28
CA TRP A 23 4.73 24.01 7.86
C TRP A 23 4.85 22.57 7.32
N ALA A 24 5.57 21.69 8.00
CA ALA A 24 5.84 20.35 7.51
C ALA A 24 4.60 19.40 7.45
N PRO A 25 3.63 19.43 8.38
CA PRO A 25 2.53 18.48 8.40
C PRO A 25 1.74 18.38 7.09
N PRO A 26 1.31 19.47 6.43
CA PRO A 26 0.60 19.36 5.15
C PRO A 26 1.47 18.74 4.05
N HIS A 27 2.80 18.97 4.06
CA HIS A 27 3.71 18.42 3.05
C HIS A 27 3.93 16.92 3.22
N LEU A 28 3.88 16.41 4.46
CA LEU A 28 4.02 14.98 4.75
C LEU A 28 2.84 14.13 4.28
N ILE A 29 1.70 14.75 4.01
CA ILE A 29 0.48 14.06 3.58
C ILE A 29 -0.03 14.53 2.22
N SER A 30 0.64 15.48 1.57
CA SER A 30 0.25 15.90 0.24
C SER A 30 0.62 14.84 -0.80
N THR A 31 -0.22 14.72 -1.83
CA THR A 31 0.07 13.90 -2.99
C THR A 31 -0.28 14.65 -4.27
N THR A 32 0.48 14.39 -5.31
CA THR A 32 0.20 14.87 -6.66
C THR A 32 -0.05 13.64 -7.53
N PRO A 33 -1.20 13.56 -8.21
CA PRO A 33 -1.48 12.44 -9.10
C PRO A 33 -0.47 12.34 -10.24
N TYR A 34 0.01 11.14 -10.50
CA TYR A 34 0.80 10.81 -11.68
C TYR A 34 -0.13 10.20 -12.73
N PRO A 35 -0.05 10.64 -14.00
CA PRO A 35 -0.90 10.11 -15.05
C PRO A 35 -0.61 8.63 -15.31
N VAL A 36 -1.64 7.90 -15.71
CA VAL A 36 -1.53 6.52 -16.18
C VAL A 36 -1.19 6.57 -17.66
N ASP A 37 0.03 6.23 -18.02
CA ASP A 37 0.60 6.36 -19.37
C ASP A 37 0.76 5.04 -20.12
N GLN A 38 0.48 3.91 -19.47
CA GLN A 38 0.51 2.57 -20.04
C GLN A 38 -0.78 1.83 -19.69
N THR A 39 -1.06 0.75 -20.42
CA THR A 39 -2.23 -0.10 -20.18
C THR A 39 -1.83 -1.57 -20.10
N PRO A 40 -2.70 -2.46 -19.59
CA PRO A 40 -2.45 -3.90 -19.57
C PRO A 40 -2.16 -4.51 -20.96
N ALA A 41 -2.62 -3.88 -22.04
CA ALA A 41 -2.31 -4.32 -23.40
C ALA A 41 -0.79 -4.30 -23.71
N THR A 42 0.00 -3.47 -23.04
CA THR A 42 1.47 -3.47 -23.18
C THR A 42 2.12 -4.75 -22.67
N ARG A 43 1.36 -5.58 -21.95
CA ARG A 43 1.75 -6.91 -21.47
C ARG A 43 0.93 -8.04 -22.09
N ASN A 44 0.25 -7.76 -23.22
CA ASN A 44 -0.65 -8.68 -23.93
C ASN A 44 -1.78 -9.22 -23.03
N LEU A 45 -2.29 -8.38 -22.13
CA LEU A 45 -3.43 -8.68 -21.29
C LEU A 45 -4.69 -8.08 -21.89
N ASP A 46 -5.76 -8.87 -21.97
CA ASP A 46 -7.09 -8.37 -22.20
C ASP A 46 -7.54 -7.58 -20.96
N TYR A 47 -8.19 -6.45 -21.18
CA TYR A 47 -8.70 -5.61 -20.10
C TYR A 47 -9.88 -4.75 -20.57
N GLN A 48 -10.59 -4.24 -19.59
CA GLN A 48 -11.67 -3.28 -19.77
C GLN A 48 -11.40 -2.07 -18.89
N ASP A 49 -11.50 -0.87 -19.45
CA ASP A 49 -11.57 0.36 -18.67
C ASP A 49 -12.88 0.37 -17.89
N ILE A 50 -12.81 0.70 -16.62
CA ILE A 50 -13.98 0.72 -15.73
C ILE A 50 -14.06 2.03 -14.97
N ALA A 51 -15.29 2.48 -14.72
CA ALA A 51 -15.64 3.63 -13.91
C ALA A 51 -16.34 3.10 -12.64
N ILE A 52 -15.80 3.40 -11.47
CA ILE A 52 -16.28 2.87 -10.20
C ILE A 52 -16.87 4.03 -9.38
N PRO A 53 -18.19 4.08 -9.18
CA PRO A 53 -18.81 5.05 -8.28
C PRO A 53 -18.37 4.80 -6.83
N SER A 54 -17.74 5.80 -6.19
CA SER A 54 -17.31 5.76 -4.80
C SER A 54 -17.65 7.08 -4.12
N ASP A 55 -18.60 7.07 -3.20
CA ASP A 55 -19.22 8.28 -2.64
C ASP A 55 -19.68 9.23 -3.77
N ASP A 56 -19.23 10.49 -3.74
CA ASP A 56 -19.51 11.50 -4.80
C ASP A 56 -18.48 11.48 -5.94
N LEU A 57 -17.61 10.46 -5.98
CA LEU A 57 -16.52 10.33 -6.94
C LEU A 57 -16.83 9.23 -7.96
N VAL A 58 -16.15 9.29 -9.11
CA VAL A 58 -16.06 8.19 -10.06
C VAL A 58 -14.58 7.88 -10.25
N LEU A 59 -14.16 6.71 -9.75
CA LEU A 59 -12.78 6.28 -9.85
C LEU A 59 -12.52 5.63 -11.21
N GLU A 60 -11.31 5.80 -11.70
CA GLU A 60 -10.80 5.15 -12.90
C GLU A 60 -10.09 3.83 -12.55
N GLY A 61 -10.39 2.79 -13.30
CA GLY A 61 -9.82 1.47 -13.02
C GLY A 61 -9.76 0.55 -14.24
N TRP A 62 -9.34 -0.68 -14.00
CA TRP A 62 -9.35 -1.76 -14.97
C TRP A 62 -9.90 -3.04 -14.39
N TRP A 63 -10.67 -3.74 -15.21
CA TRP A 63 -10.95 -5.16 -15.07
C TRP A 63 -10.08 -5.95 -16.03
N ILE A 64 -9.29 -6.89 -15.50
CA ILE A 64 -8.36 -7.74 -16.24
C ILE A 64 -8.80 -9.20 -16.03
N PRO A 65 -9.61 -9.79 -16.92
CA PRO A 65 -10.12 -11.14 -16.76
C PRO A 65 -9.04 -12.18 -16.99
N ALA A 66 -9.02 -13.24 -16.21
CA ALA A 66 -8.31 -14.46 -16.53
C ALA A 66 -9.21 -15.40 -17.37
N SER A 67 -8.61 -16.28 -18.17
CA SER A 67 -9.36 -17.19 -19.06
C SER A 67 -10.16 -18.26 -18.30
N GLN A 68 -9.60 -18.77 -17.20
CA GLN A 68 -10.23 -19.77 -16.32
C GLN A 68 -10.03 -19.37 -14.87
N PRO A 69 -10.73 -18.31 -14.39
CA PRO A 69 -10.42 -17.72 -13.09
C PRO A 69 -10.76 -18.65 -11.93
N ILE A 70 -9.79 -18.80 -11.02
CA ILE A 70 -9.93 -19.54 -9.77
C ILE A 70 -10.14 -18.62 -8.56
N ALA A 71 -9.80 -17.33 -8.71
CA ALA A 71 -9.99 -16.27 -7.70
C ALA A 71 -10.13 -14.92 -8.39
N ASP A 72 -10.71 -13.96 -7.69
CA ASP A 72 -10.79 -12.55 -8.08
C ASP A 72 -9.95 -11.71 -7.09
N LEU A 73 -9.02 -10.89 -7.60
CA LEU A 73 -8.13 -10.09 -6.78
C LEU A 73 -8.40 -8.59 -6.97
N ILE A 74 -8.60 -7.88 -5.86
CA ILE A 74 -8.68 -6.42 -5.84
C ILE A 74 -7.29 -5.88 -5.49
N PHE A 75 -6.67 -5.18 -6.44
CA PHE A 75 -5.33 -4.63 -6.27
C PHE A 75 -5.40 -3.15 -5.87
N VAL A 76 -4.74 -2.80 -4.74
CA VAL A 76 -4.68 -1.45 -4.18
C VAL A 76 -3.23 -0.98 -4.09
N HIS A 77 -2.89 0.06 -4.85
CA HIS A 77 -1.55 0.65 -4.90
C HIS A 77 -1.22 1.48 -3.64
N GLY A 78 0.04 1.88 -3.49
CA GLY A 78 0.53 2.72 -2.39
C GLY A 78 0.34 4.22 -2.59
N ALA A 79 0.79 5.00 -1.60
CA ALA A 79 0.82 6.45 -1.63
C ALA A 79 1.66 7.00 -2.79
N GLY A 80 1.25 8.15 -3.36
CA GLY A 80 1.98 8.80 -4.44
C GLY A 80 2.19 7.93 -5.69
N SER A 81 1.30 6.96 -5.93
CA SER A 81 1.39 5.99 -7.01
C SER A 81 0.07 5.95 -7.80
N ASN A 82 -0.14 4.91 -8.59
CA ASN A 82 -1.37 4.63 -9.32
C ASN A 82 -1.44 3.15 -9.68
N ARG A 83 -2.47 2.73 -10.44
CA ARG A 83 -2.69 1.33 -10.86
C ARG A 83 -1.57 0.73 -11.74
N ILE A 84 -0.62 1.53 -12.25
CA ILE A 84 0.57 1.06 -12.98
C ILE A 84 1.87 1.27 -12.21
N SER A 85 1.82 1.25 -10.89
CA SER A 85 2.99 1.48 -10.05
C SER A 85 4.26 0.82 -10.58
N GLN A 86 5.23 1.63 -11.01
CA GLN A 86 6.53 1.15 -11.48
C GLN A 86 7.33 0.50 -10.36
N TYR A 87 7.16 1.00 -9.11
CA TYR A 87 7.83 0.45 -7.92
C TYR A 87 7.46 -1.00 -7.66
N ILE A 88 6.17 -1.34 -7.84
CA ILE A 88 5.65 -2.71 -7.69
C ILE A 88 5.88 -3.53 -8.97
N GLY A 89 6.05 -2.88 -10.13
CA GLY A 89 5.99 -3.53 -11.43
C GLY A 89 4.59 -4.07 -11.73
N SER A 90 3.54 -3.27 -11.45
CA SER A 90 2.16 -3.73 -11.43
C SER A 90 1.70 -4.41 -12.71
N LEU A 91 2.06 -3.87 -13.89
CA LEU A 91 1.65 -4.48 -15.16
C LEU A 91 2.22 -5.90 -15.35
N ASP A 92 3.47 -6.12 -14.96
CA ASP A 92 4.08 -7.45 -14.98
C ASP A 92 3.52 -8.35 -13.90
N PHE A 93 3.16 -7.80 -12.76
CA PHE A 93 2.48 -8.53 -11.69
C PHE A 93 1.07 -8.95 -12.11
N TYR A 94 0.30 -8.09 -12.80
CA TYR A 94 -1.02 -8.46 -13.35
C TYR A 94 -0.91 -9.59 -14.36
N ARG A 95 0.14 -9.58 -15.21
CA ARG A 95 0.41 -10.70 -16.12
C ARG A 95 0.67 -11.98 -15.34
N THR A 96 1.51 -11.93 -14.31
CA THR A 96 1.79 -13.08 -13.44
C THR A 96 0.51 -13.62 -12.80
N LEU A 97 -0.36 -12.76 -12.29
CA LEU A 97 -1.66 -13.16 -11.70
C LEU A 97 -2.59 -13.79 -12.75
N ASN A 98 -2.67 -13.19 -13.95
CA ASN A 98 -3.47 -13.70 -15.05
C ASN A 98 -3.04 -15.09 -15.51
N GLU A 99 -1.71 -15.32 -15.63
CA GLU A 99 -1.12 -16.63 -15.91
C GLU A 99 -1.39 -17.67 -14.82
N LEU A 100 -1.65 -17.24 -13.59
CA LEU A 100 -2.08 -18.07 -12.46
C LEU A 100 -3.60 -18.27 -12.42
N ASN A 101 -4.32 -17.85 -13.46
CA ASN A 101 -5.79 -17.87 -13.52
C ASN A 101 -6.47 -17.02 -12.43
N ILE A 102 -5.93 -15.85 -12.15
CA ILE A 102 -6.49 -14.88 -11.22
C ILE A 102 -6.95 -13.67 -12.01
N SER A 103 -8.25 -13.36 -11.95
CA SER A 103 -8.76 -12.10 -12.50
C SER A 103 -8.42 -10.95 -11.56
N VAL A 104 -8.12 -9.78 -12.12
CA VAL A 104 -7.72 -8.61 -11.34
C VAL A 104 -8.66 -7.45 -11.61
N VAL A 105 -9.16 -6.84 -10.56
CA VAL A 105 -9.72 -5.49 -10.61
C VAL A 105 -8.77 -4.54 -9.89
N THR A 106 -8.46 -3.41 -10.52
CA THR A 106 -7.59 -2.38 -9.95
C THR A 106 -8.15 -1.01 -10.24
N MET A 107 -7.87 -0.05 -9.38
CA MET A 107 -8.29 1.33 -9.52
C MET A 107 -7.17 2.28 -9.12
N ASP A 108 -7.25 3.50 -9.57
CA ASP A 108 -6.60 4.61 -8.89
C ASP A 108 -7.49 5.04 -7.72
N ILE A 109 -7.02 4.91 -6.48
CA ILE A 109 -7.77 5.42 -5.33
C ILE A 109 -7.84 6.96 -5.39
N ARG A 110 -8.79 7.57 -4.69
CA ARG A 110 -8.94 9.05 -4.63
C ARG A 110 -7.59 9.77 -4.46
N ASN A 111 -7.42 10.93 -5.06
CA ASN A 111 -6.20 11.73 -5.06
C ASN A 111 -5.01 11.11 -5.83
N HIS A 112 -5.22 10.03 -6.61
CA HIS A 112 -4.16 9.34 -7.35
C HIS A 112 -4.53 9.09 -8.82
N GLY A 113 -3.51 8.90 -9.65
CA GLY A 113 -3.63 8.52 -11.05
C GLY A 113 -4.59 9.41 -11.84
N ASN A 114 -5.57 8.78 -12.50
CA ASN A 114 -6.60 9.47 -13.27
C ASN A 114 -7.91 9.67 -12.47
N SER A 115 -7.97 9.17 -11.23
CA SER A 115 -9.14 9.36 -10.36
C SER A 115 -9.23 10.79 -9.82
N PRO A 116 -10.42 11.24 -9.39
CA PRO A 116 -10.62 12.61 -8.93
C PRO A 116 -9.73 12.99 -7.73
N VAL A 117 -9.25 14.23 -7.76
CA VAL A 117 -8.59 14.86 -6.62
C VAL A 117 -9.65 15.54 -5.75
N THR A 118 -9.71 15.16 -4.48
CA THR A 118 -10.60 15.79 -3.49
C THR A 118 -9.90 16.98 -2.81
N ASP A 119 -8.95 16.68 -1.94
CA ASP A 119 -8.16 17.70 -1.23
C ASP A 119 -6.63 17.52 -1.43
N GLY A 120 -6.23 16.53 -2.24
CA GLY A 120 -4.81 16.23 -2.52
C GLY A 120 -4.05 15.72 -1.29
N THR A 121 -4.75 15.17 -0.29
CA THR A 121 -4.12 14.66 0.94
C THR A 121 -4.27 13.16 1.09
N LEU A 122 -3.25 12.56 1.71
CA LEU A 122 -3.21 11.15 2.09
C LEU A 122 -3.73 11.00 3.52
N ARG A 123 -4.65 10.07 3.74
CA ARG A 123 -5.17 9.76 5.08
C ARG A 123 -4.73 8.38 5.57
N MET A 124 -3.68 7.82 4.94
CA MET A 124 -3.04 6.57 5.34
C MET A 124 -3.99 5.37 5.44
N GLY A 125 -4.96 5.30 4.52
CA GLY A 125 -6.02 4.29 4.45
C GLY A 125 -7.34 4.72 5.08
N LEU A 126 -7.35 5.73 5.96
CA LEU A 126 -8.53 6.13 6.73
C LEU A 126 -9.64 6.79 5.88
N ALA A 127 -9.29 7.49 4.82
CA ALA A 127 -10.25 8.08 3.88
C ALA A 127 -10.32 7.34 2.54
N GLU A 128 -9.34 6.49 2.26
CA GLU A 128 -9.21 5.77 0.99
C GLU A 128 -9.95 4.41 1.00
N TRP A 129 -10.27 3.83 2.17
CA TRP A 129 -10.92 2.52 2.23
C TRP A 129 -12.29 2.44 1.55
N PRO A 130 -13.14 3.51 1.46
CA PRO A 130 -14.40 3.43 0.75
C PRO A 130 -14.22 3.09 -0.73
N ASP A 131 -13.09 3.49 -1.34
CA ASP A 131 -12.77 3.19 -2.73
C ASP A 131 -12.58 1.68 -2.96
N VAL A 132 -12.01 0.98 -1.98
CA VAL A 132 -11.85 -0.48 -2.02
C VAL A 132 -13.22 -1.17 -1.89
N VAL A 133 -14.09 -0.68 -1.01
CA VAL A 133 -15.46 -1.20 -0.86
C VAL A 133 -16.26 -0.97 -2.13
N ALA A 134 -16.18 0.22 -2.71
CA ALA A 134 -16.84 0.55 -3.98
C ALA A 134 -16.37 -0.36 -5.12
N THR A 135 -15.05 -0.66 -5.17
CA THR A 135 -14.49 -1.58 -6.16
C THR A 135 -14.99 -3.00 -5.97
N ALA A 136 -15.11 -3.47 -4.73
CA ALA A 136 -15.69 -4.78 -4.45
C ALA A 136 -17.17 -4.85 -4.86
N GLN A 137 -17.95 -3.81 -4.57
CA GLN A 137 -19.35 -3.70 -4.99
C GLN A 137 -19.50 -3.65 -6.51
N TRP A 138 -18.60 -2.91 -7.18
CA TRP A 138 -18.57 -2.90 -8.65
C TRP A 138 -18.32 -4.31 -9.20
N LEU A 139 -17.38 -5.05 -8.63
CA LEU A 139 -17.07 -6.43 -9.03
C LEU A 139 -18.30 -7.34 -8.83
N ASP A 140 -18.98 -7.26 -7.69
CA ASP A 140 -20.17 -8.04 -7.39
C ASP A 140 -21.33 -7.78 -8.37
N GLN A 141 -21.46 -6.53 -8.82
CA GLN A 141 -22.52 -6.12 -9.74
C GLN A 141 -22.26 -6.51 -11.20
N HIS A 142 -21.00 -6.47 -11.64
CA HIS A 142 -20.65 -6.65 -13.04
C HIS A 142 -20.09 -8.04 -13.35
N HIS A 143 -19.44 -8.68 -12.37
CA HIS A 143 -18.81 -9.99 -12.51
C HIS A 143 -19.11 -10.89 -11.28
N PRO A 144 -20.40 -11.12 -10.96
CA PRO A 144 -20.77 -11.93 -9.79
C PRO A 144 -20.18 -13.33 -9.89
N SER A 145 -19.58 -13.79 -8.79
CA SER A 145 -18.97 -15.12 -8.73
C SER A 145 -18.90 -15.62 -7.30
N ASP A 146 -18.83 -16.96 -7.14
CA ASP A 146 -18.57 -17.62 -5.86
C ASP A 146 -17.06 -17.89 -5.64
N ARG A 147 -16.20 -17.35 -6.50
CA ARG A 147 -14.75 -17.50 -6.36
C ARG A 147 -14.23 -16.70 -5.16
N PRO A 148 -13.17 -17.18 -4.50
CA PRO A 148 -12.53 -16.42 -3.44
C PRO A 148 -12.14 -15.01 -3.88
N ARG A 149 -12.52 -14.02 -3.06
CA ARG A 149 -12.08 -12.63 -3.20
C ARG A 149 -10.83 -12.40 -2.38
N ILE A 150 -9.78 -11.92 -3.04
CA ILE A 150 -8.49 -11.65 -2.42
C ILE A 150 -8.22 -10.15 -2.48
N LEU A 151 -7.87 -9.54 -1.36
CA LEU A 151 -7.42 -8.15 -1.33
C LEU A 151 -5.89 -8.13 -1.41
N PHE A 152 -5.36 -7.34 -2.33
CA PHE A 152 -3.93 -7.04 -2.37
C PHE A 152 -3.71 -5.57 -2.05
N GLY A 153 -2.82 -5.29 -1.11
CA GLY A 153 -2.44 -3.92 -0.76
C GLY A 153 -0.94 -3.75 -0.58
N ALA A 154 -0.36 -2.78 -1.30
CA ALA A 154 1.05 -2.43 -1.17
C ALA A 154 1.22 -1.13 -0.41
N SER A 155 2.18 -1.06 0.53
CA SER A 155 2.48 0.15 1.31
C SER A 155 1.21 0.74 1.96
N MET A 156 0.84 2.00 1.66
CA MET A 156 -0.42 2.61 2.09
C MET A 156 -1.65 1.83 1.61
N GLY A 157 -1.60 1.18 0.43
CA GLY A 157 -2.67 0.29 -0.03
C GLY A 157 -2.91 -0.88 0.94
N GLY A 158 -1.86 -1.37 1.61
CA GLY A 158 -1.98 -2.36 2.69
C GLY A 158 -2.77 -1.83 3.88
N SER A 159 -2.49 -0.60 4.32
CA SER A 159 -3.30 0.08 5.34
C SER A 159 -4.75 0.24 4.88
N THR A 160 -4.95 0.61 3.61
CA THR A 160 -6.28 0.87 3.04
C THR A 160 -7.15 -0.40 3.03
N VAL A 161 -6.61 -1.56 2.62
CA VAL A 161 -7.37 -2.81 2.65
C VAL A 161 -7.64 -3.28 4.08
N ILE A 162 -6.73 -3.05 5.03
CA ILE A 162 -6.97 -3.33 6.45
C ILE A 162 -8.13 -2.48 6.98
N HIS A 163 -8.18 -1.19 6.65
CA HIS A 163 -9.30 -0.32 7.01
C HIS A 163 -10.61 -0.78 6.36
N ALA A 164 -10.60 -1.18 5.09
CA ALA A 164 -11.79 -1.71 4.41
C ALA A 164 -12.35 -2.95 5.13
N MET A 165 -11.49 -3.91 5.50
CA MET A 165 -11.88 -5.09 6.27
C MET A 165 -12.48 -4.73 7.62
N ARG A 166 -11.89 -3.79 8.35
CA ARG A 166 -12.41 -3.32 9.66
C ARG A 166 -13.75 -2.61 9.54
N ASN A 167 -14.06 -2.06 8.38
CA ASN A 167 -15.33 -1.40 8.08
C ASN A 167 -16.34 -2.33 7.39
N GLY A 168 -16.11 -3.64 7.45
CA GLY A 168 -17.11 -4.65 7.07
C GLY A 168 -17.00 -5.16 5.62
N LEU A 169 -15.96 -4.84 4.88
CA LEU A 169 -15.73 -5.48 3.58
C LEU A 169 -15.48 -6.98 3.79
N ALA A 170 -16.21 -7.81 3.04
CA ALA A 170 -15.99 -9.25 3.04
C ALA A 170 -14.91 -9.64 2.01
N ALA A 171 -13.93 -10.41 2.44
CA ALA A 171 -12.95 -11.05 1.59
C ALA A 171 -12.48 -12.38 2.21
N ASP A 172 -12.00 -13.29 1.37
CA ASP A 172 -11.59 -14.63 1.79
C ASP A 172 -10.11 -14.68 2.19
N ALA A 173 -9.29 -13.76 1.68
CA ALA A 173 -7.89 -13.64 2.03
C ALA A 173 -7.33 -12.24 1.73
N MET A 174 -6.13 -11.97 2.28
CA MET A 174 -5.42 -10.71 2.06
C MET A 174 -3.94 -10.97 1.76
N ILE A 175 -3.38 -10.22 0.81
CA ILE A 175 -1.94 -10.16 0.53
C ILE A 175 -1.47 -8.75 0.80
N LEU A 176 -0.50 -8.60 1.69
CA LEU A 176 0.09 -7.33 2.08
C LEU A 176 1.55 -7.30 1.63
N LEU A 177 1.92 -6.33 0.80
CA LEU A 177 3.30 -6.13 0.33
C LEU A 177 3.88 -4.88 1.00
N ASP A 178 4.91 -5.08 1.83
CA ASP A 178 5.57 -4.01 2.59
C ASP A 178 4.54 -3.00 3.15
N PRO A 179 3.54 -3.46 3.93
CA PRO A 179 2.40 -2.64 4.29
C PRO A 179 2.75 -1.52 5.25
N LEU A 180 2.07 -0.38 5.13
CA LEU A 180 2.12 0.68 6.11
C LEU A 180 1.36 0.24 7.38
N LEU A 181 2.08 -0.32 8.36
CA LEU A 181 1.53 -0.82 9.62
C LEU A 181 1.60 0.21 10.75
N ASP A 182 2.58 1.11 10.75
CA ASP A 182 2.73 2.18 11.75
C ASP A 182 2.90 3.53 11.03
N VAL A 183 1.89 4.39 11.15
CA VAL A 183 1.84 5.68 10.44
C VAL A 183 2.96 6.61 10.89
N LEU A 184 3.19 6.72 12.21
CA LEU A 184 4.23 7.60 12.75
C LEU A 184 5.62 7.21 12.25
N ASP A 185 5.93 5.92 12.34
CA ASP A 185 7.24 5.41 11.93
C ASP A 185 7.45 5.57 10.43
N SER A 186 6.46 5.21 9.61
CA SER A 186 6.55 5.35 8.15
C SER A 186 6.71 6.81 7.72
N MET A 187 5.97 7.76 8.32
CA MET A 187 6.13 9.19 8.02
C MET A 187 7.55 9.70 8.38
N MET A 188 8.11 9.26 9.50
CA MET A 188 9.48 9.59 9.89
C MET A 188 10.50 9.01 8.89
N LYS A 189 10.25 7.79 8.40
CA LYS A 189 11.10 7.11 7.43
C LYS A 189 11.00 7.73 6.04
N VAL A 190 9.80 8.10 5.58
CA VAL A 190 9.62 8.87 4.34
C VAL A 190 10.41 10.17 4.41
N GLY A 191 10.33 10.92 5.51
CA GLY A 191 11.16 12.12 5.67
C GLY A 191 12.65 11.86 5.58
N GLN A 192 13.14 10.72 6.11
CA GLN A 192 14.53 10.29 5.94
C GLN A 192 14.87 9.99 4.49
N VAL A 193 14.01 9.21 3.81
CA VAL A 193 14.19 8.79 2.41
C VAL A 193 14.28 10.01 1.50
N GLU A 194 13.35 10.94 1.62
CA GLU A 194 13.27 12.13 0.75
C GLU A 194 14.40 13.17 1.01
N THR A 195 14.92 13.24 2.21
CA THR A 195 15.85 14.32 2.59
C THR A 195 17.25 13.86 2.97
N GLY A 196 17.45 12.58 3.25
CA GLY A 196 18.68 12.01 3.79
C GLY A 196 18.95 12.33 5.27
N PHE A 197 18.07 13.11 5.95
CA PHE A 197 18.24 13.45 7.37
C PHE A 197 17.76 12.33 8.30
N PRO A 198 18.31 12.21 9.52
CA PRO A 198 17.87 11.21 10.48
C PRO A 198 16.38 11.25 10.76
N PRO A 199 15.67 10.12 10.80
CA PRO A 199 14.19 10.06 10.91
C PRO A 199 13.66 10.72 12.19
N LEU A 200 14.44 10.73 13.26
CA LEU A 200 14.06 11.38 14.52
C LEU A 200 13.73 12.88 14.35
N LEU A 201 14.37 13.56 13.39
CA LEU A 201 14.10 14.98 13.11
C LEU A 201 12.67 15.20 12.60
N PHE A 202 12.01 14.20 12.03
CA PHE A 202 10.65 14.29 11.52
C PHE A 202 9.60 13.94 12.56
N SER A 203 10.00 13.48 13.76
CA SER A 203 9.08 12.98 14.79
C SER A 203 8.05 14.02 15.25
N ILE A 204 8.44 15.29 15.38
CA ILE A 204 7.52 16.38 15.76
C ILE A 204 6.53 16.66 14.64
N ALA A 205 7.02 16.76 13.41
CA ALA A 205 6.20 17.00 12.23
C ALA A 205 5.19 15.87 11.99
N ALA A 206 5.63 14.61 12.07
CA ALA A 206 4.77 13.45 11.92
C ALA A 206 3.68 13.38 13.01
N ARG A 207 4.03 13.62 14.28
CA ARG A 207 3.04 13.72 15.38
C ARG A 207 2.05 14.86 15.15
N ALA A 208 2.55 16.04 14.76
CA ALA A 208 1.69 17.18 14.44
C ALA A 208 0.74 16.88 13.27
N ALA A 209 1.21 16.13 12.26
CA ALA A 209 0.36 15.69 11.15
C ALA A 209 -0.73 14.71 11.64
N ILE A 210 -0.36 13.71 12.45
CA ILE A 210 -1.30 12.74 13.01
C ILE A 210 -2.41 13.45 13.76
N GLU A 211 -2.07 14.33 14.69
CA GLU A 211 -3.04 15.06 15.49
C GLU A 211 -3.90 16.04 14.66
N ARG A 212 -3.28 16.79 13.77
CA ARG A 212 -3.96 17.83 12.99
C ARG A 212 -4.94 17.27 11.96
N TYR A 213 -4.60 16.13 11.38
CA TYR A 213 -5.36 15.51 10.29
C TYR A 213 -6.12 14.26 10.73
N GLY A 214 -6.07 13.91 12.01
CA GLY A 214 -6.76 12.75 12.57
C GLY A 214 -6.29 11.43 11.97
N LEU A 215 -4.98 11.31 11.67
CA LEU A 215 -4.43 10.10 11.09
C LEU A 215 -4.39 8.96 12.13
N PRO A 216 -4.31 7.69 11.70
CA PRO A 216 -4.34 6.56 12.62
C PRO A 216 -3.17 6.58 13.62
N HIS A 217 -3.48 6.46 14.90
CA HIS A 217 -2.51 6.22 15.96
C HIS A 217 -2.11 4.74 16.01
N ARG A 218 -0.97 4.42 16.64
CA ARG A 218 -0.48 3.04 16.75
C ARG A 218 -1.51 2.09 17.39
N GLU A 219 -2.21 2.54 18.43
CA GLU A 219 -3.16 1.74 19.20
C GLU A 219 -4.45 1.44 18.44
N THR A 220 -4.79 2.23 17.46
CA THR A 220 -6.02 2.13 16.65
C THR A 220 -5.75 2.01 15.16
N GLY A 221 -4.48 2.01 14.77
CA GLY A 221 -4.03 2.02 13.40
C GLY A 221 -3.94 0.63 12.76
N PRO A 222 -3.37 0.57 11.55
CA PRO A 222 -3.38 -0.64 10.72
C PRO A 222 -2.81 -1.87 11.41
N LEU A 223 -1.71 -1.75 12.16
CA LEU A 223 -1.14 -2.86 12.91
C LEU A 223 -2.10 -3.42 13.94
N ALA A 224 -2.71 -2.54 14.76
CA ALA A 224 -3.65 -2.96 15.80
C ALA A 224 -4.91 -3.62 15.19
N MET A 225 -5.40 -3.08 14.08
CA MET A 225 -6.53 -3.66 13.33
C MET A 225 -6.18 -5.03 12.76
N ALA A 226 -5.04 -5.16 12.06
CA ALA A 226 -4.62 -6.39 11.42
C ALA A 226 -4.40 -7.55 12.40
N LYS A 227 -3.99 -7.27 13.64
CA LYS A 227 -3.85 -8.27 14.70
C LYS A 227 -5.15 -9.01 15.04
N THR A 228 -6.30 -8.42 14.75
CA THR A 228 -7.62 -8.96 15.10
C THR A 228 -8.42 -9.45 13.90
N LEU A 229 -7.86 -9.40 12.70
CA LEU A 229 -8.51 -9.93 11.50
C LEU A 229 -8.48 -11.47 11.52
N ASP A 230 -9.61 -12.09 11.22
CA ASP A 230 -9.77 -13.55 11.21
C ASP A 230 -9.96 -14.07 9.78
N LEU A 231 -8.96 -13.85 8.94
CA LEU A 231 -8.87 -14.41 7.59
C LEU A 231 -7.40 -14.72 7.28
N PRO A 232 -7.10 -15.62 6.33
CA PRO A 232 -5.73 -15.85 5.87
C PRO A 232 -5.06 -14.57 5.36
N ILE A 233 -3.86 -14.26 5.84
CA ILE A 233 -3.07 -13.09 5.42
C ILE A 233 -1.68 -13.57 4.99
N LEU A 234 -1.31 -13.29 3.75
CA LEU A 234 0.08 -13.36 3.30
C LEU A 234 0.73 -12.00 3.50
N LEU A 235 1.71 -11.93 4.37
CA LEU A 235 2.50 -10.73 4.64
C LEU A 235 3.87 -10.86 3.98
N ILE A 236 4.07 -10.18 2.86
CA ILE A 236 5.33 -10.13 2.13
C ILE A 236 6.09 -8.90 2.63
N GLN A 237 7.30 -9.11 3.20
CA GLN A 237 8.10 -8.03 3.75
C GLN A 237 9.56 -8.14 3.33
N ASP A 238 10.09 -7.05 2.76
CA ASP A 238 11.53 -6.85 2.68
C ASP A 238 12.08 -6.40 4.04
N TRP A 239 13.14 -7.09 4.50
CA TRP A 239 13.75 -6.77 5.81
C TRP A 239 14.56 -5.49 5.81
N GLU A 240 15.02 -5.07 4.64
CA GLU A 240 15.82 -3.86 4.42
C GLU A 240 14.99 -2.69 3.87
N ASP A 241 13.65 -2.83 3.87
CA ASP A 241 12.73 -1.78 3.40
C ASP A 241 13.01 -0.45 4.12
N PRO A 242 13.32 0.62 3.37
CA PRO A 242 13.67 1.91 3.96
C PRO A 242 12.46 2.66 4.54
N VAL A 243 11.24 2.27 4.19
CA VAL A 243 9.99 2.99 4.51
C VAL A 243 9.15 2.27 5.55
N THR A 244 8.88 0.96 5.33
CA THR A 244 8.05 0.15 6.23
C THR A 244 8.88 -0.91 6.92
N ARG A 245 9.08 -0.72 8.23
CA ARG A 245 10.07 -1.52 8.95
C ARG A 245 9.58 -2.92 9.32
N SER A 246 10.43 -3.91 9.08
CA SER A 246 10.23 -5.32 9.39
C SER A 246 9.84 -5.67 10.86
N PRO A 247 10.21 -4.91 11.92
CA PRO A 247 9.73 -5.21 13.26
C PRO A 247 8.21 -5.19 13.42
N PHE A 248 7.49 -4.33 12.66
CA PHE A 248 6.02 -4.30 12.71
C PHE A 248 5.41 -5.50 11.98
N ALA A 249 6.01 -5.93 10.89
CA ALA A 249 5.62 -7.15 10.18
C ALA A 249 5.86 -8.40 11.07
N ALA A 250 7.00 -8.48 11.74
CA ALA A 250 7.30 -9.53 12.68
C ALA A 250 6.34 -9.52 13.88
N GLU A 251 6.00 -8.35 14.42
CA GLU A 251 5.02 -8.20 15.50
C GLU A 251 3.64 -8.71 15.07
N LEU A 252 3.18 -8.34 13.87
CA LEU A 252 1.91 -8.81 13.33
C LEU A 252 1.89 -10.34 13.18
N ALA A 253 2.93 -10.93 12.58
CA ALA A 253 3.02 -12.35 12.37
C ALA A 253 3.09 -13.15 13.70
N ASN A 254 3.73 -12.58 14.72
CA ASN A 254 3.82 -13.21 16.04
C ASN A 254 2.51 -13.12 16.85
N THR A 255 1.63 -12.18 16.51
CA THR A 255 0.41 -11.93 17.29
C THR A 255 -0.87 -12.41 16.62
N ASN A 256 -0.90 -12.50 15.29
CA ASN A 256 -2.03 -13.02 14.54
C ASN A 256 -1.67 -14.37 13.87
N PRO A 257 -2.25 -15.51 14.33
CA PRO A 257 -1.96 -16.83 13.78
C PRO A 257 -2.46 -17.04 12.34
N ARG A 258 -3.27 -16.13 11.80
CA ARG A 258 -3.74 -16.16 10.40
C ARG A 258 -2.69 -15.59 9.43
N VAL A 259 -1.59 -15.02 9.93
CA VAL A 259 -0.56 -14.39 9.11
C VAL A 259 0.53 -15.40 8.76
N THR A 260 0.73 -15.58 7.45
CA THR A 260 1.91 -16.24 6.89
C THR A 260 2.91 -15.16 6.47
N LEU A 261 4.03 -15.05 7.18
CA LEU A 261 5.08 -14.08 6.88
C LEU A 261 6.03 -14.66 5.84
N ALA A 262 6.12 -13.98 4.70
CA ALA A 262 7.06 -14.29 3.61
C ALA A 262 8.13 -13.19 3.54
N ARG A 263 9.36 -13.53 3.94
CA ARG A 263 10.49 -12.61 3.84
C ARG A 263 11.01 -12.59 2.41
N VAL A 264 11.09 -11.39 1.82
CA VAL A 264 11.68 -11.20 0.49
C VAL A 264 13.15 -11.62 0.51
N PRO A 265 13.63 -12.45 -0.46
CA PRO A 265 15.05 -12.75 -0.58
C PRO A 265 15.85 -11.47 -0.77
N ALA A 266 17.02 -11.38 -0.13
CA ALA A 266 17.82 -10.16 -0.10
C ALA A 266 17.99 -9.53 -1.49
N ILE A 267 17.77 -8.22 -1.57
CA ILE A 267 17.93 -7.40 -2.78
C ILE A 267 19.10 -6.47 -2.54
N SER A 268 20.10 -6.51 -3.43
CA SER A 268 21.23 -5.59 -3.35
C SER A 268 20.86 -4.24 -3.94
N VAL A 269 21.38 -3.16 -3.35
CA VAL A 269 21.05 -1.78 -3.74
C VAL A 269 21.48 -1.40 -5.15
N ASP A 270 22.36 -2.18 -5.78
CA ASP A 270 22.89 -2.02 -7.12
C ASP A 270 22.21 -2.95 -8.16
N GLU A 271 21.14 -3.66 -7.80
CA GLU A 271 20.41 -4.48 -8.75
C GLU A 271 19.60 -3.61 -9.73
N ALA A 272 19.67 -3.96 -11.03
CA ALA A 272 18.99 -3.23 -12.11
C ALA A 272 17.46 -3.12 -11.93
N CYS A 273 16.84 -4.01 -11.17
CA CYS A 273 15.42 -3.91 -10.85
C CYS A 273 15.05 -2.70 -9.99
N LEU A 274 16.06 -2.02 -9.40
CA LEU A 274 15.89 -0.81 -8.62
C LEU A 274 16.16 0.46 -9.44
N ASP A 275 16.54 0.36 -10.72
CA ASP A 275 16.76 1.51 -11.57
C ASP A 275 15.49 2.39 -11.63
N GLY A 276 15.66 3.69 -11.38
CA GLY A 276 14.56 4.66 -11.34
C GLY A 276 13.72 4.65 -10.06
N LYS A 277 14.12 3.87 -9.04
CA LYS A 277 13.48 3.90 -7.71
C LYS A 277 14.17 4.85 -6.73
N GLU A 278 15.37 5.29 -7.08
CA GLU A 278 16.15 6.28 -6.34
C GLU A 278 16.22 5.95 -4.83
N GLU A 279 15.86 6.92 -4.00
CA GLU A 279 15.87 6.79 -2.53
C GLU A 279 14.85 5.79 -1.96
N TRP A 280 13.82 5.41 -2.73
CA TRP A 280 12.82 4.43 -2.29
C TRP A 280 13.36 3.00 -2.26
N GLY A 281 14.47 2.74 -2.97
CA GLY A 281 15.24 1.50 -2.90
C GLY A 281 14.38 0.25 -3.07
N THR A 282 14.42 -0.64 -2.07
CA THR A 282 13.75 -1.94 -2.12
C THR A 282 12.26 -1.90 -1.75
N HIS A 283 11.73 -0.72 -1.36
CA HIS A 283 10.32 -0.57 -0.98
C HIS A 283 9.38 -1.09 -2.09
N VAL A 284 8.53 -2.02 -1.75
CA VAL A 284 7.58 -2.74 -2.63
C VAL A 284 8.20 -3.37 -3.88
N ALA A 285 9.51 -3.66 -3.86
CA ALA A 285 10.27 -4.17 -5.00
C ALA A 285 10.29 -5.70 -5.11
N ALA A 286 9.54 -6.43 -4.29
CA ALA A 286 9.57 -7.89 -4.28
C ALA A 286 9.32 -8.50 -5.66
N HIS A 287 8.30 -8.05 -6.40
CA HIS A 287 8.00 -8.62 -7.72
C HIS A 287 9.03 -8.25 -8.79
N PRO A 288 9.40 -6.98 -9.01
CA PRO A 288 10.39 -6.65 -10.03
C PRO A 288 11.77 -7.26 -9.78
N CYS A 289 12.17 -7.43 -8.51
CA CYS A 289 13.50 -7.96 -8.18
C CYS A 289 13.52 -9.49 -7.95
N ARG A 290 12.40 -10.10 -7.61
CA ARG A 290 12.28 -11.55 -7.33
C ARG A 290 11.00 -12.11 -7.97
N PRO A 291 10.87 -12.05 -9.31
CA PRO A 291 9.60 -12.37 -10.00
C PRO A 291 9.18 -13.83 -9.80
N GLU A 292 10.12 -14.80 -9.94
CA GLU A 292 9.81 -16.21 -9.72
C GLU A 292 9.41 -16.49 -8.27
N TRP A 293 10.17 -15.96 -7.31
CA TRP A 293 9.86 -16.11 -5.89
C TRP A 293 8.50 -15.51 -5.54
N SER A 294 8.20 -14.31 -6.06
CA SER A 294 6.91 -13.66 -5.88
C SER A 294 5.77 -14.48 -6.46
N ARG A 295 5.96 -15.02 -7.68
CA ARG A 295 5.01 -15.90 -8.37
C ARG A 295 4.72 -17.15 -7.52
N GLU A 296 5.75 -17.84 -7.07
CA GLU A 296 5.63 -19.07 -6.28
C GLU A 296 4.94 -18.80 -4.93
N THR A 297 5.38 -17.74 -4.23
CA THR A 297 4.84 -17.35 -2.92
C THR A 297 3.36 -17.01 -3.00
N VAL A 298 2.98 -16.15 -3.96
CA VAL A 298 1.58 -15.74 -4.17
C VAL A 298 0.73 -16.91 -4.64
N SER A 299 1.23 -17.72 -5.59
CA SER A 299 0.53 -18.89 -6.09
C SER A 299 0.24 -19.91 -4.98
N ALA A 300 1.23 -20.25 -4.17
CA ALA A 300 1.08 -21.20 -3.07
C ALA A 300 0.02 -20.72 -2.06
N PHE A 301 0.04 -19.44 -1.72
CA PHE A 301 -0.93 -18.85 -0.81
C PHE A 301 -2.36 -18.89 -1.40
N ILE A 302 -2.55 -18.42 -2.64
CA ILE A 302 -3.87 -18.39 -3.29
C ILE A 302 -4.43 -19.81 -3.45
N GLN A 303 -3.60 -20.77 -3.86
CA GLN A 303 -4.01 -22.17 -3.94
C GLN A 303 -4.48 -22.72 -2.58
N SER A 304 -3.82 -22.32 -1.48
CA SER A 304 -4.26 -22.72 -0.14
C SER A 304 -5.63 -22.15 0.22
N VAL A 305 -5.94 -20.93 -0.21
CA VAL A 305 -7.25 -20.29 -0.01
C VAL A 305 -8.32 -20.98 -0.85
N VAL A 306 -8.06 -21.19 -2.15
CA VAL A 306 -8.99 -21.86 -3.07
C VAL A 306 -9.36 -23.27 -2.59
N ASN A 307 -8.36 -24.03 -2.09
CA ASN A 307 -8.58 -25.40 -1.59
C ASN A 307 -9.37 -25.44 -0.27
N GLN A 308 -9.45 -24.34 0.48
CA GLN A 308 -10.22 -24.24 1.72
C GLN A 308 -11.64 -23.72 1.50
N ALA A 309 -11.93 -23.11 0.35
CA ALA A 309 -13.26 -22.70 0.00
C ALA A 309 -14.18 -23.95 -0.09
N PRO A 310 -15.39 -23.90 0.49
CA PRO A 310 -16.33 -25.01 0.34
C PRO A 310 -16.58 -25.23 -1.17
N ASN A 311 -16.48 -26.51 -1.60
CA ASN A 311 -16.85 -26.85 -2.98
C ASN A 311 -18.30 -26.40 -3.20
N PRO A 312 -18.62 -25.75 -4.33
CA PRO A 312 -19.95 -25.27 -4.68
C PRO A 312 -20.99 -26.39 -4.76
#